data_95f9fd0db0a16891df47c46ad5505d9b
#
_entry.id   95f9fd0db0a16891df47c46ad5505d9b
#
_cell.length_a   1.000
_cell.length_b   1.000
_cell.length_c   1.000
_cell.angle_alpha   90.00
_cell.angle_beta   90.00
_cell.angle_gamma   90.00
#
_symmetry.space_group_name_H-M   'P 1'
#
loop_
_entity.id
_entity.type
_entity.pdbx_description
1 polymer ?
#
loop_
_entity_poly.entity_id
_entity_poly.type
_entity_poly.pdbx_seq_one_letter_code
_entity_poly.pdbx_strand_id
1 'polypeptide(L)'
;FNPDYVLILSGDHIYKMDYEVMLDFHKENNAAVTIACMPVPWEEASRFGVVVTDENGQVKEFEEKPANPRSNLASMGIYIFTWKVLREALIKMRSVPGCDFGKHILPECLGNGERLFAYEYNGYWKDVGTLGSYWEANMELIDIIPEFNLYEEFWKIYTKSDAVPPLYVSEDGFIERSIVCGNSDIEGTVINSVLGAGVHVCKGAVVKDSIIMKNTVIGAGSQVNKAIIAEDVVVGENCELGVGEDIPNKINPKVYSYGLVTIGENTVIPSNVKIGLNTAISGETEESDYPDGILASGETLIKAGERV
;
A
#
# COMPACT_ATOMS: atom_id res chain seq x y z
N PHE A 1 2.67 32.15 9.18
CA PHE A 1 1.30 31.62 9.14
C PHE A 1 0.80 31.41 10.56
N ASN A 2 -0.45 31.71 10.80
CA ASN A 2 -1.13 31.51 12.08
C ASN A 2 -2.56 31.02 11.77
N PRO A 3 -2.71 29.74 11.36
CA PRO A 3 -4.02 29.18 11.04
C PRO A 3 -4.85 28.97 12.30
N ASP A 4 -6.16 28.81 12.17
CA ASP A 4 -7.02 28.40 13.29
C ASP A 4 -6.94 26.89 13.51
N TYR A 5 -6.90 26.14 12.40
CA TYR A 5 -6.88 24.67 12.41
C TYR A 5 -5.79 24.12 11.50
N VAL A 6 -5.33 22.91 11.81
CA VAL A 6 -4.34 22.17 11.03
C VAL A 6 -4.86 20.76 10.77
N LEU A 7 -4.95 20.39 9.51
CA LEU A 7 -5.24 19.02 9.08
C LEU A 7 -3.92 18.26 8.88
N ILE A 8 -3.81 17.12 9.52
CA ILE A 8 -2.69 16.17 9.37
C ILE A 8 -3.20 14.93 8.66
N LEU A 9 -2.49 14.49 7.64
CA LEU A 9 -2.86 13.32 6.84
C LEU A 9 -1.72 12.30 6.85
N SER A 10 -2.06 11.00 6.79
CA SER A 10 -1.11 9.95 6.47
C SER A 10 -0.79 9.96 4.97
N GLY A 11 0.45 9.61 4.61
CA GLY A 11 0.94 9.67 3.22
C GLY A 11 0.72 8.41 2.41
N ASP A 12 0.31 7.30 3.05
CA ASP A 12 0.26 5.95 2.48
C ASP A 12 -1.09 5.24 2.66
N HIS A 13 -2.15 5.99 2.88
CA HIS A 13 -3.50 5.45 3.03
C HIS A 13 -4.37 5.70 1.79
N ILE A 14 -5.25 4.77 1.47
CA ILE A 14 -6.21 4.87 0.37
C ILE A 14 -7.60 5.13 0.94
N TYR A 15 -8.17 6.29 0.65
CA TYR A 15 -9.52 6.70 1.07
C TYR A 15 -10.00 7.92 0.29
N LYS A 16 -11.26 8.27 0.41
CA LYS A 16 -11.83 9.55 0.00
C LYS A 16 -12.60 10.14 1.18
N MET A 17 -12.24 11.31 1.65
CA MET A 17 -12.89 11.96 2.78
C MET A 17 -13.15 13.43 2.48
N ASP A 18 -14.34 13.90 2.80
CA ASP A 18 -14.65 15.33 2.85
C ASP A 18 -14.16 15.90 4.19
N TYR A 19 -13.05 16.60 4.13
CA TYR A 19 -12.44 17.19 5.33
C TYR A 19 -13.23 18.36 5.89
N GLU A 20 -14.11 19.00 5.12
CA GLU A 20 -14.98 20.07 5.60
C GLU A 20 -15.98 19.51 6.61
N VAL A 21 -16.59 18.37 6.33
CA VAL A 21 -17.49 17.68 7.25
C VAL A 21 -16.78 17.33 8.57
N MET A 22 -15.55 16.83 8.49
CA MET A 22 -14.74 16.53 9.69
C MET A 22 -14.36 17.81 10.46
N LEU A 23 -14.10 18.91 9.75
CA LEU A 23 -13.81 20.21 10.36
C LEU A 23 -15.02 20.81 11.06
N ASP A 24 -16.21 20.67 10.47
CA ASP A 24 -17.43 21.15 11.10
C ASP A 24 -17.75 20.34 12.35
N PHE A 25 -17.58 19.01 12.32
CA PHE A 25 -17.65 18.18 13.53
C PHE A 25 -16.65 18.63 14.60
N HIS A 26 -15.42 19.00 14.23
CA HIS A 26 -14.41 19.52 15.14
C HIS A 26 -14.88 20.82 15.84
N LYS A 27 -15.46 21.75 15.06
CA LYS A 27 -15.97 23.03 15.56
C LYS A 27 -17.20 22.84 16.46
N GLU A 28 -18.18 22.03 16.03
CA GLU A 28 -19.42 21.75 16.78
C GLU A 28 -19.14 21.16 18.16
N ASN A 29 -18.14 20.28 18.26
CA ASN A 29 -17.71 19.70 19.53
C ASN A 29 -16.75 20.60 20.32
N ASN A 30 -16.37 21.77 19.82
CA ASN A 30 -15.31 22.60 20.40
C ASN A 30 -14.07 21.75 20.73
N ALA A 31 -13.66 20.89 19.80
CA ALA A 31 -12.57 19.96 19.98
C ALA A 31 -11.22 20.69 19.95
N ALA A 32 -10.28 20.23 20.74
CA ALA A 32 -8.87 20.59 20.61
C ALA A 32 -8.19 19.70 19.54
N VAL A 33 -8.62 18.44 19.48
CA VAL A 33 -8.19 17.46 18.49
C VAL A 33 -9.38 16.61 18.04
N THR A 34 -9.51 16.39 16.74
CA THR A 34 -10.42 15.38 16.18
C THR A 34 -9.60 14.31 15.48
N ILE A 35 -9.86 13.07 15.79
CA ILE A 35 -9.20 11.89 15.23
C ILE A 35 -10.18 11.18 14.32
N ALA A 36 -9.89 11.04 13.02
CA ALA A 36 -10.68 10.17 12.17
C ALA A 36 -10.43 8.71 12.56
N CYS A 37 -11.50 7.98 12.76
CA CYS A 37 -11.48 6.61 13.24
C CYS A 37 -12.40 5.71 12.41
N MET A 38 -12.07 4.43 12.34
CA MET A 38 -12.88 3.41 11.70
C MET A 38 -12.86 2.12 12.53
N PRO A 39 -13.97 1.41 12.71
CA PRO A 39 -13.96 0.09 13.30
C PRO A 39 -13.27 -0.91 12.37
N VAL A 40 -12.30 -1.64 12.89
CA VAL A 40 -11.57 -2.70 12.17
C VAL A 40 -11.83 -4.07 12.82
N PRO A 41 -11.54 -5.19 12.10
CA PRO A 41 -11.54 -6.50 12.73
C PRO A 41 -10.63 -6.53 13.98
N TRP A 42 -11.06 -7.21 15.03
CA TRP A 42 -10.32 -7.25 16.31
C TRP A 42 -8.88 -7.76 16.16
N GLU A 43 -8.68 -8.70 15.24
CA GLU A 43 -7.39 -9.31 14.93
C GLU A 43 -6.39 -8.29 14.34
N GLU A 44 -6.91 -7.24 13.71
CA GLU A 44 -6.10 -6.19 13.08
C GLU A 44 -5.88 -4.98 13.99
N ALA A 45 -6.70 -4.81 15.03
CA ALA A 45 -6.68 -3.62 15.87
C ALA A 45 -5.29 -3.30 16.46
N SER A 46 -4.48 -4.34 16.76
CA SER A 46 -3.12 -4.17 17.27
C SER A 46 -2.12 -3.54 16.27
N ARG A 47 -2.52 -3.42 15.00
CA ARG A 47 -1.68 -2.78 13.96
C ARG A 47 -1.78 -1.25 13.97
N PHE A 48 -2.82 -0.71 14.60
CA PHE A 48 -3.20 0.70 14.55
C PHE A 48 -3.13 1.36 15.93
N GLY A 49 -3.18 2.69 15.95
CA GLY A 49 -3.56 3.42 17.14
C GLY A 49 -5.02 3.15 17.47
N VAL A 50 -5.32 2.77 18.70
CA VAL A 50 -6.67 2.40 19.14
C VAL A 50 -7.26 3.46 20.03
N VAL A 51 -8.52 3.80 19.77
CA VAL A 51 -9.25 4.85 20.46
C VAL A 51 -10.35 4.25 21.32
N VAL A 52 -10.44 4.68 22.59
CA VAL A 52 -11.57 4.37 23.49
C VAL A 52 -12.33 5.67 23.75
N THR A 53 -13.63 5.68 23.49
CA THR A 53 -14.50 6.85 23.65
C THR A 53 -15.55 6.65 24.72
N ASP A 54 -16.12 7.76 25.19
CA ASP A 54 -17.39 7.73 25.91
C ASP A 54 -18.59 7.72 24.94
N GLU A 55 -19.80 7.76 25.50
CA GLU A 55 -21.07 7.73 24.73
C GLU A 55 -21.25 8.94 23.81
N ASN A 56 -20.50 10.03 24.03
CA ASN A 56 -20.54 11.26 23.21
C ASN A 56 -19.42 11.30 22.17
N GLY A 57 -18.65 10.24 22.00
CA GLY A 57 -17.50 10.19 21.10
C GLY A 57 -16.26 10.93 21.60
N GLN A 58 -16.26 11.40 22.86
CA GLN A 58 -15.06 12.00 23.44
C GLN A 58 -14.03 10.93 23.78
N VAL A 59 -12.81 11.10 23.32
CA VAL A 59 -11.70 10.17 23.54
C VAL A 59 -11.30 10.18 25.01
N LYS A 60 -11.26 9.01 25.63
CA LYS A 60 -10.80 8.79 27.00
C LYS A 60 -9.42 8.15 27.06
N GLU A 61 -9.13 7.27 26.11
CA GLU A 61 -7.85 6.58 26.02
C GLU A 61 -7.41 6.52 24.55
N PHE A 62 -6.12 6.63 24.32
CA PHE A 62 -5.47 6.39 23.04
C PHE A 62 -4.24 5.54 23.29
N GLU A 63 -4.13 4.40 22.59
CA GLU A 63 -3.00 3.49 22.69
C GLU A 63 -2.42 3.22 21.29
N GLU A 64 -1.15 3.51 21.07
CA GLU A 64 -0.47 3.27 19.80
C GLU A 64 -0.03 1.81 19.70
N LYS A 65 -0.62 1.06 18.77
CA LYS A 65 -0.31 -0.35 18.46
C LYS A 65 -0.26 -1.24 19.71
N PRO A 66 -1.35 -1.29 20.49
CA PRO A 66 -1.38 -2.07 21.72
C PRO A 66 -1.34 -3.58 21.43
N ALA A 67 -0.61 -4.34 22.25
CA ALA A 67 -0.60 -5.81 22.14
C ALA A 67 -1.96 -6.46 22.46
N ASN A 68 -2.74 -5.82 23.34
CA ASN A 68 -4.08 -6.26 23.73
C ASN A 68 -5.04 -5.06 23.63
N PRO A 69 -5.61 -4.78 22.45
CA PRO A 69 -6.46 -3.63 22.25
C PRO A 69 -7.75 -3.70 23.09
N ARG A 70 -8.14 -2.57 23.69
CA ARG A 70 -9.39 -2.43 24.46
C ARG A 70 -10.59 -2.03 23.61
N SER A 71 -10.34 -1.62 22.37
CA SER A 71 -11.33 -1.22 21.40
C SER A 71 -10.85 -1.67 20.01
N ASN A 72 -11.76 -1.78 19.07
CA ASN A 72 -11.45 -1.98 17.67
C ASN A 72 -11.64 -0.72 16.84
N LEU A 73 -11.83 0.44 17.49
CA LEU A 73 -11.91 1.73 16.82
C LEU A 73 -10.49 2.22 16.50
N ALA A 74 -10.06 1.99 15.27
CA ALA A 74 -8.71 2.30 14.81
C ALA A 74 -8.60 3.76 14.36
N SER A 75 -7.53 4.43 14.75
CA SER A 75 -7.15 5.73 14.20
C SER A 75 -6.65 5.57 12.77
N MET A 76 -7.21 6.36 11.87
CA MET A 76 -6.80 6.40 10.45
C MET A 76 -5.53 7.23 10.20
N GLY A 77 -4.88 7.77 11.24
CA GLY A 77 -3.75 8.68 11.04
C GLY A 77 -4.14 10.03 10.43
N ILE A 78 -5.41 10.39 10.53
CA ILE A 78 -5.97 11.64 10.03
C ILE A 78 -6.47 12.45 11.22
N TYR A 79 -5.94 13.68 11.37
CA TYR A 79 -6.22 14.50 12.54
C TYR A 79 -6.57 15.93 12.15
N ILE A 80 -7.52 16.55 12.86
CA ILE A 80 -7.71 18.00 12.86
C ILE A 80 -7.32 18.52 14.25
N PHE A 81 -6.41 19.46 14.28
CA PHE A 81 -5.99 20.12 15.49
C PHE A 81 -6.39 21.60 15.48
N THR A 82 -6.85 22.12 16.61
CA THR A 82 -6.80 23.54 16.89
C THR A 82 -5.32 23.97 16.96
N TRP A 83 -4.90 24.92 16.13
CA TRP A 83 -3.48 25.28 15.95
C TRP A 83 -2.75 25.59 17.26
N LYS A 84 -3.40 26.31 18.17
CA LYS A 84 -2.81 26.65 19.46
C LYS A 84 -2.36 25.42 20.25
N VAL A 85 -3.23 24.41 20.32
CA VAL A 85 -2.96 23.13 21.01
C VAL A 85 -1.83 22.36 20.34
N LEU A 86 -1.89 22.23 19.01
CA LEU A 86 -0.82 21.54 18.26
C LEU A 86 0.54 22.23 18.46
N ARG A 87 0.57 23.55 18.34
CA ARG A 87 1.80 24.33 18.50
C ARG A 87 2.42 24.15 19.88
N GLU A 88 1.62 24.19 20.94
CA GLU A 88 2.10 23.99 22.33
C GLU A 88 2.65 22.55 22.50
N ALA A 89 1.94 21.53 22.02
CA ALA A 89 2.39 20.13 22.06
C ALA A 89 3.71 19.91 21.28
N LEU A 90 3.83 20.46 20.06
CA LEU A 90 5.04 20.35 19.24
C LEU A 90 6.25 21.06 19.90
N ILE A 91 6.05 22.23 20.49
CA ILE A 91 7.12 22.94 21.21
C ILE A 91 7.60 22.12 22.41
N LYS A 92 6.68 21.52 23.16
CA LYS A 92 7.01 20.68 24.32
C LYS A 92 7.77 19.43 23.90
N MET A 93 7.37 18.80 22.78
CA MET A 93 7.94 17.56 22.28
C MET A 93 9.14 17.75 21.35
N ARG A 94 9.58 18.98 21.06
CA ARG A 94 10.65 19.28 20.08
C ARG A 94 11.99 18.60 20.35
N SER A 95 12.27 18.22 21.61
CA SER A 95 13.49 17.55 22.03
C SER A 95 13.38 16.03 22.06
N VAL A 96 12.20 15.48 21.76
CA VAL A 96 11.97 14.03 21.70
C VAL A 96 12.42 13.51 20.32
N PRO A 97 13.48 12.68 20.24
CA PRO A 97 13.90 12.11 18.98
C PRO A 97 12.79 11.21 18.39
N GLY A 98 12.52 11.35 17.08
CA GLY A 98 11.47 10.57 16.43
C GLY A 98 10.06 10.87 16.98
N CYS A 99 9.79 12.15 17.30
CA CYS A 99 8.47 12.57 17.77
C CYS A 99 7.38 12.11 16.79
N ASP A 100 6.38 11.43 17.33
CA ASP A 100 5.29 10.77 16.58
C ASP A 100 3.94 11.23 17.13
N PHE A 101 2.93 11.37 16.26
CA PHE A 101 1.62 11.84 16.68
C PHE A 101 0.93 10.87 17.62
N GLY A 102 0.91 9.57 17.31
CA GLY A 102 0.25 8.55 18.12
C GLY A 102 0.98 8.30 19.44
N LYS A 103 2.31 8.22 19.42
CA LYS A 103 3.10 7.90 20.61
C LYS A 103 3.31 9.07 21.57
N HIS A 104 3.31 10.31 21.05
CA HIS A 104 3.74 11.45 21.84
C HIS A 104 2.70 12.59 21.87
N ILE A 105 2.23 13.07 20.71
CA ILE A 105 1.39 14.27 20.63
C ILE A 105 -0.01 14.02 21.17
N LEU A 106 -0.69 12.94 20.75
CA LEU A 106 -2.04 12.63 21.21
C LEU A 106 -2.08 12.30 22.71
N PRO A 107 -1.18 11.44 23.25
CA PRO A 107 -1.11 11.22 24.69
C PRO A 107 -0.80 12.48 25.50
N GLU A 108 0.06 13.37 24.98
CA GLU A 108 0.33 14.66 25.64
C GLU A 108 -0.92 15.54 25.71
N CYS A 109 -1.69 15.64 24.61
CA CYS A 109 -2.93 16.39 24.60
C CYS A 109 -3.96 15.80 25.57
N LEU A 110 -4.11 14.49 25.62
CA LEU A 110 -4.97 13.78 26.58
C LEU A 110 -4.52 14.04 28.02
N GLY A 111 -3.22 13.93 28.30
CA GLY A 111 -2.65 14.13 29.63
C GLY A 111 -2.82 15.58 30.14
N ASN A 112 -2.89 16.56 29.26
CA ASN A 112 -3.16 17.96 29.58
C ASN A 112 -4.66 18.26 29.76
N GLY A 113 -5.55 17.27 29.56
CA GLY A 113 -7.00 17.44 29.69
C GLY A 113 -7.65 18.13 28.50
N GLU A 114 -6.98 18.15 27.34
CA GLU A 114 -7.55 18.69 26.12
C GLU A 114 -8.75 17.84 25.66
N ARG A 115 -9.66 18.45 24.90
CA ARG A 115 -10.87 17.79 24.38
C ARG A 115 -10.57 17.09 23.08
N LEU A 116 -10.38 15.78 23.12
CA LEU A 116 -10.19 14.94 21.94
C LEU A 116 -11.51 14.24 21.59
N PHE A 117 -11.84 14.18 20.29
CA PHE A 117 -13.04 13.49 19.79
C PHE A 117 -12.70 12.53 18.66
N ALA A 118 -13.37 11.40 18.63
CA ALA A 118 -13.33 10.47 17.52
C ALA A 118 -14.40 10.84 16.48
N TYR A 119 -13.98 11.06 15.24
CA TYR A 119 -14.85 11.22 14.09
C TYR A 119 -14.93 9.85 13.38
N GLU A 120 -16.07 9.18 13.48
CA GLU A 120 -16.27 7.89 12.81
C GLU A 120 -16.45 8.10 11.31
N TYR A 121 -15.51 7.55 10.54
CA TYR A 121 -15.53 7.56 9.09
C TYR A 121 -16.24 6.29 8.57
N ASN A 122 -17.18 6.47 7.65
CA ASN A 122 -18.01 5.39 7.09
C ASN A 122 -17.76 5.17 5.59
N GLY A 123 -16.54 5.36 5.13
CA GLY A 123 -16.15 5.12 3.73
C GLY A 123 -15.10 4.04 3.62
N TYR A 124 -14.65 3.79 2.39
CA TYR A 124 -13.50 2.93 2.16
C TYR A 124 -12.22 3.52 2.74
N TRP A 125 -11.49 2.74 3.50
CA TRP A 125 -10.15 3.07 3.99
C TRP A 125 -9.27 1.83 4.04
N LYS A 126 -8.06 1.93 3.50
CA LYS A 126 -7.05 0.87 3.56
C LYS A 126 -5.67 1.45 3.82
N ASP A 127 -5.02 0.93 4.85
CA ASP A 127 -3.59 1.13 5.10
C ASP A 127 -2.81 0.14 4.23
N VAL A 128 -1.97 0.66 3.32
CA VAL A 128 -1.14 -0.14 2.42
C VAL A 128 0.32 -0.24 2.89
N GLY A 129 0.55 -0.14 4.19
CA GLY A 129 1.87 -0.21 4.81
C GLY A 129 2.55 -1.59 4.77
N THR A 130 1.93 -2.61 4.15
CA THR A 130 2.54 -3.92 3.90
C THR A 130 2.35 -4.32 2.44
N LEU A 131 3.26 -5.18 1.91
CA LEU A 131 3.15 -5.70 0.54
C LEU A 131 1.83 -6.46 0.32
N GLY A 132 1.38 -7.22 1.32
CA GLY A 132 0.10 -7.93 1.26
C GLY A 132 -1.09 -6.99 1.14
N SER A 133 -1.19 -5.97 2.02
CA SER A 133 -2.28 -4.99 1.95
C SER A 133 -2.23 -4.11 0.69
N TYR A 134 -1.03 -3.81 0.19
CA TYR A 134 -0.85 -3.13 -1.10
C TYR A 134 -1.35 -4.00 -2.26
N TRP A 135 -0.99 -5.29 -2.27
CA TRP A 135 -1.47 -6.24 -3.28
C TRP A 135 -3.00 -6.38 -3.22
N GLU A 136 -3.58 -6.59 -2.05
CA GLU A 136 -5.02 -6.69 -1.85
C GLU A 136 -5.76 -5.44 -2.34
N ALA A 137 -5.30 -4.24 -1.97
CA ALA A 137 -5.91 -2.99 -2.39
C ALA A 137 -5.95 -2.85 -3.93
N ASN A 138 -4.92 -3.32 -4.63
CA ASN A 138 -4.91 -3.33 -6.09
C ASN A 138 -5.88 -4.38 -6.67
N MET A 139 -5.96 -5.56 -6.06
CA MET A 139 -6.90 -6.61 -6.51
C MET A 139 -8.36 -6.21 -6.30
N GLU A 140 -8.69 -5.49 -5.23
CA GLU A 140 -10.03 -4.95 -4.97
C GLU A 140 -10.50 -3.95 -6.05
N LEU A 141 -9.57 -3.24 -6.70
CA LEU A 141 -9.90 -2.33 -7.81
C LEU A 141 -10.37 -3.04 -9.08
N ILE A 142 -10.07 -4.34 -9.21
CA ILE A 142 -10.41 -5.15 -10.41
C ILE A 142 -11.86 -5.63 -10.38
N ASP A 143 -12.52 -5.55 -9.26
CA ASP A 143 -13.92 -5.96 -9.13
C ASP A 143 -14.84 -5.13 -10.05
N ILE A 144 -15.93 -5.75 -10.52
CA ILE A 144 -16.91 -5.12 -11.45
C ILE A 144 -17.49 -3.85 -10.83
N ILE A 145 -17.73 -3.86 -9.54
CA ILE A 145 -18.15 -2.71 -8.74
C ILE A 145 -17.17 -2.59 -7.57
N PRO A 146 -16.02 -1.93 -7.77
CA PRO A 146 -15.05 -1.77 -6.71
C PRO A 146 -15.63 -0.88 -5.61
N GLU A 147 -15.41 -1.24 -4.36
CA GLU A 147 -15.81 -0.43 -3.22
C GLU A 147 -15.14 0.96 -3.25
N PHE A 148 -13.90 1.02 -3.72
CA PHE A 148 -13.17 2.26 -3.98
C PHE A 148 -13.11 2.55 -5.48
N ASN A 149 -13.92 3.51 -5.95
CA ASN A 149 -13.95 3.89 -7.36
C ASN A 149 -12.93 5.01 -7.65
N LEU A 150 -11.89 4.67 -8.41
CA LEU A 150 -10.89 5.64 -8.88
C LEU A 150 -11.42 6.62 -9.94
N TYR A 151 -12.49 6.26 -10.67
CA TYR A 151 -13.00 6.97 -11.84
C TYR A 151 -14.33 7.69 -11.56
N GLU A 152 -14.60 7.99 -10.30
CA GLU A 152 -15.81 8.72 -9.90
C GLU A 152 -15.86 10.11 -10.54
N GLU A 153 -16.92 10.39 -11.29
CA GLU A 153 -17.03 11.59 -12.10
C GLU A 153 -17.10 12.87 -11.27
N PHE A 154 -17.80 12.83 -10.14
CA PHE A 154 -18.04 14.00 -9.29
C PHE A 154 -17.01 14.18 -8.18
N TRP A 155 -16.15 13.21 -7.95
CA TRP A 155 -15.08 13.28 -6.97
C TRP A 155 -13.78 12.71 -7.52
N LYS A 156 -13.17 13.46 -8.43
CA LYS A 156 -11.97 13.05 -9.15
C LYS A 156 -10.73 13.05 -8.27
N ILE A 157 -9.91 12.03 -8.43
CA ILE A 157 -8.55 12.01 -7.89
C ILE A 157 -7.64 12.71 -8.88
N TYR A 158 -6.97 13.77 -8.42
CA TYR A 158 -6.02 14.53 -9.25
C TYR A 158 -4.63 13.94 -9.09
N THR A 159 -4.03 13.56 -10.21
CA THR A 159 -2.66 13.04 -10.28
C THR A 159 -1.98 13.57 -11.54
N LYS A 160 -0.65 13.48 -11.57
CA LYS A 160 0.10 13.73 -12.80
C LYS A 160 -0.20 12.59 -13.78
N SER A 161 -0.70 12.92 -14.96
CA SER A 161 -0.89 11.98 -16.06
C SER A 161 -0.10 12.43 -17.26
N ASP A 162 0.73 11.53 -17.79
CA ASP A 162 1.43 11.77 -19.05
C ASP A 162 0.51 11.40 -20.22
N ALA A 163 0.57 12.17 -21.32
CA ALA A 163 -0.11 11.80 -22.56
C ALA A 163 0.65 10.64 -23.20
N VAL A 164 0.09 9.44 -23.10
CA VAL A 164 0.68 8.21 -23.64
C VAL A 164 -0.24 7.60 -24.71
N PRO A 165 0.29 6.81 -25.66
CA PRO A 165 -0.54 6.05 -26.60
C PRO A 165 -1.56 5.16 -25.88
N PRO A 166 -2.64 4.76 -26.54
CA PRO A 166 -3.56 3.77 -25.97
C PRO A 166 -2.89 2.40 -25.79
N LEU A 167 -3.53 1.54 -25.01
CA LEU A 167 -3.22 0.11 -24.93
C LEU A 167 -3.38 -0.56 -26.30
N TYR A 168 -2.44 -1.42 -26.67
CA TYR A 168 -2.53 -2.32 -27.81
C TYR A 168 -2.63 -3.77 -27.35
N VAL A 169 -3.55 -4.53 -27.97
CA VAL A 169 -3.69 -5.97 -27.74
C VAL A 169 -3.56 -6.66 -29.08
N SER A 170 -2.60 -7.56 -29.21
CA SER A 170 -2.34 -8.30 -30.44
C SER A 170 -3.40 -9.38 -30.72
N GLU A 171 -3.34 -10.04 -31.88
CA GLU A 171 -4.24 -11.14 -32.25
C GLU A 171 -4.17 -12.32 -31.24
N ASP A 172 -3.00 -12.59 -30.69
CA ASP A 172 -2.78 -13.65 -29.68
C ASP A 172 -2.96 -13.15 -28.25
N GLY A 173 -3.14 -11.83 -28.04
CA GLY A 173 -3.26 -11.22 -26.72
C GLY A 173 -4.63 -11.46 -26.08
N PHE A 174 -4.64 -11.74 -24.78
CA PHE A 174 -5.87 -11.97 -24.01
C PHE A 174 -5.85 -11.24 -22.67
N ILE A 175 -6.91 -10.53 -22.35
CA ILE A 175 -7.06 -9.82 -21.07
C ILE A 175 -8.39 -10.23 -20.42
N GLU A 176 -8.35 -10.65 -19.16
CA GLU A 176 -9.52 -10.98 -18.36
C GLU A 176 -9.44 -10.35 -16.96
N ARG A 177 -10.51 -9.70 -16.51
CA ARG A 177 -10.60 -9.12 -15.16
C ARG A 177 -9.34 -8.36 -14.73
N SER A 178 -8.89 -7.40 -15.53
CA SER A 178 -7.61 -6.73 -15.29
C SER A 178 -7.73 -5.24 -15.59
N ILE A 179 -6.91 -4.45 -14.91
CA ILE A 179 -6.71 -3.03 -15.20
C ILE A 179 -5.38 -2.90 -15.93
N VAL A 180 -5.39 -2.35 -17.14
CA VAL A 180 -4.18 -2.17 -17.95
C VAL A 180 -4.11 -0.72 -18.42
N CYS A 181 -3.02 -0.03 -18.06
CA CYS A 181 -2.81 1.37 -18.42
C CYS A 181 -2.37 1.52 -19.89
N GLY A 182 -2.46 2.75 -20.40
CA GLY A 182 -2.03 3.10 -21.76
C GLY A 182 -0.54 2.83 -22.04
N ASN A 183 -0.16 2.88 -23.32
CA ASN A 183 1.18 2.55 -23.81
C ASN A 183 1.63 1.11 -23.54
N SER A 184 0.74 0.24 -23.05
CA SER A 184 1.04 -1.18 -22.84
C SER A 184 0.80 -1.98 -24.11
N ASP A 185 1.60 -3.03 -24.32
CA ASP A 185 1.55 -3.94 -25.47
C ASP A 185 1.35 -5.38 -24.96
N ILE A 186 0.20 -5.98 -25.28
CA ILE A 186 -0.21 -7.28 -24.77
C ILE A 186 -0.28 -8.30 -25.92
N GLU A 187 0.76 -9.11 -26.04
CA GLU A 187 0.84 -10.24 -26.96
C GLU A 187 0.58 -11.58 -26.24
N GLY A 188 0.63 -11.59 -24.91
CA GLY A 188 0.37 -12.73 -24.04
C GLY A 188 -0.98 -12.67 -23.35
N THR A 189 -1.08 -13.32 -22.22
CA THR A 189 -2.32 -13.46 -21.42
C THR A 189 -2.19 -12.69 -20.09
N VAL A 190 -3.18 -11.87 -19.76
CA VAL A 190 -3.27 -11.13 -18.50
C VAL A 190 -4.59 -11.44 -17.80
N ILE A 191 -4.52 -11.98 -16.59
CA ILE A 191 -5.68 -12.39 -15.82
C ILE A 191 -5.59 -11.83 -14.41
N ASN A 192 -6.68 -11.22 -13.92
CA ASN A 192 -6.83 -10.73 -12.55
C ASN A 192 -5.61 -9.92 -12.08
N SER A 193 -5.16 -8.97 -12.89
CA SER A 193 -3.90 -8.26 -12.68
C SER A 193 -4.02 -6.75 -12.93
N VAL A 194 -3.11 -5.98 -12.32
CA VAL A 194 -3.01 -4.54 -12.53
C VAL A 194 -1.68 -4.23 -13.21
N LEU A 195 -1.74 -3.64 -14.42
CA LEU A 195 -0.57 -3.30 -15.22
C LEU A 195 -0.45 -1.77 -15.38
N GLY A 196 0.71 -1.26 -15.01
CA GLY A 196 1.10 0.14 -15.21
C GLY A 196 1.29 0.51 -16.67
N ALA A 197 1.57 1.78 -16.93
CA ALA A 197 1.78 2.27 -18.29
C ALA A 197 3.07 1.71 -18.92
N GLY A 198 3.01 1.35 -20.21
CA GLY A 198 4.18 0.89 -20.96
C GLY A 198 4.63 -0.54 -20.66
N VAL A 199 3.79 -1.34 -20.01
CA VAL A 199 4.10 -2.75 -19.76
C VAL A 199 3.99 -3.56 -21.05
N HIS A 200 4.99 -4.38 -21.32
CA HIS A 200 5.00 -5.30 -22.46
C HIS A 200 4.90 -6.73 -21.97
N VAL A 201 3.83 -7.44 -22.33
CA VAL A 201 3.64 -8.88 -22.08
C VAL A 201 3.83 -9.63 -23.39
N CYS A 202 5.00 -10.24 -23.56
CA CYS A 202 5.40 -10.89 -24.80
C CYS A 202 4.57 -12.17 -25.08
N LYS A 203 4.66 -12.64 -26.31
CA LYS A 203 3.92 -13.79 -26.84
C LYS A 203 4.08 -15.04 -25.97
N GLY A 204 2.94 -15.66 -25.61
CA GLY A 204 2.90 -16.86 -24.79
C GLY A 204 3.20 -16.64 -23.31
N ALA A 205 3.52 -15.42 -22.90
CA ALA A 205 3.64 -15.09 -21.47
C ALA A 205 2.25 -15.04 -20.82
N VAL A 206 2.18 -15.40 -19.53
CA VAL A 206 0.97 -15.35 -18.72
C VAL A 206 1.25 -14.57 -17.44
N VAL A 207 0.47 -13.53 -17.19
CA VAL A 207 0.49 -12.73 -15.95
C VAL A 207 -0.82 -12.94 -15.21
N LYS A 208 -0.75 -13.41 -13.98
CA LYS A 208 -1.92 -13.73 -13.18
C LYS A 208 -1.77 -13.22 -11.74
N ASP A 209 -2.87 -12.71 -11.16
CA ASP A 209 -2.95 -12.27 -9.77
C ASP A 209 -1.79 -11.33 -9.36
N SER A 210 -1.34 -10.45 -10.28
CA SER A 210 -0.09 -9.73 -10.16
C SER A 210 -0.24 -8.22 -10.38
N ILE A 211 0.68 -7.48 -9.79
CA ILE A 211 0.86 -6.04 -10.02
C ILE A 211 2.17 -5.86 -10.79
N ILE A 212 2.07 -5.33 -12.00
CA ILE A 212 3.24 -5.03 -12.85
C ILE A 212 3.30 -3.54 -13.06
N MET A 213 4.35 -2.91 -12.57
CA MET A 213 4.50 -1.46 -12.64
C MET A 213 5.07 -1.02 -14.01
N LYS A 214 5.18 0.27 -14.17
CA LYS A 214 5.49 0.98 -15.42
C LYS A 214 6.72 0.42 -16.16
N ASN A 215 6.64 0.39 -17.51
CA ASN A 215 7.73 0.03 -18.44
C ASN A 215 8.34 -1.36 -18.25
N THR A 216 7.71 -2.23 -17.52
CA THR A 216 8.21 -3.59 -17.27
C THR A 216 7.93 -4.51 -18.46
N VAL A 217 8.91 -5.36 -18.78
CA VAL A 217 8.82 -6.34 -19.86
C VAL A 217 8.74 -7.76 -19.26
N ILE A 218 7.73 -8.52 -19.67
CA ILE A 218 7.58 -9.94 -19.34
C ILE A 218 7.91 -10.76 -20.60
N GLY A 219 9.05 -11.43 -20.58
CA GLY A 219 9.60 -12.18 -21.70
C GLY A 219 8.71 -13.32 -22.18
N ALA A 220 8.90 -13.70 -23.44
CA ALA A 220 8.07 -14.71 -24.10
C ALA A 220 8.03 -16.05 -23.34
N GLY A 221 6.85 -16.66 -23.24
CA GLY A 221 6.64 -17.94 -22.57
C GLY A 221 6.73 -17.90 -21.03
N SER A 222 7.01 -16.76 -20.43
CA SER A 222 7.14 -16.64 -18.96
C SER A 222 5.79 -16.68 -18.26
N GLN A 223 5.78 -17.29 -17.08
CA GLN A 223 4.61 -17.42 -16.21
C GLN A 223 4.83 -16.60 -14.94
N VAL A 224 4.02 -15.57 -14.72
CA VAL A 224 4.09 -14.69 -13.55
C VAL A 224 2.80 -14.86 -12.75
N ASN A 225 2.93 -15.35 -11.52
CA ASN A 225 1.80 -15.56 -10.64
C ASN A 225 2.06 -14.93 -9.27
N LYS A 226 1.08 -14.18 -8.78
CA LYS A 226 1.08 -13.58 -7.46
C LYS A 226 2.36 -12.79 -7.16
N ALA A 227 2.66 -11.81 -8.02
CA ALA A 227 3.87 -11.00 -7.96
C ALA A 227 3.56 -9.51 -7.84
N ILE A 228 4.48 -8.78 -7.21
CA ILE A 228 4.61 -7.34 -7.30
C ILE A 228 5.94 -7.06 -7.99
N ILE A 229 5.88 -6.57 -9.23
CA ILE A 229 7.05 -6.23 -10.03
C ILE A 229 7.09 -4.72 -10.21
N ALA A 230 8.16 -4.10 -9.74
CA ALA A 230 8.36 -2.66 -9.78
C ALA A 230 8.61 -2.12 -11.21
N GLU A 231 8.93 -0.84 -11.32
CA GLU A 231 9.13 -0.16 -12.60
C GLU A 231 10.42 -0.59 -13.29
N ASP A 232 10.43 -0.49 -14.62
CA ASP A 232 11.61 -0.69 -15.48
C ASP A 232 12.31 -2.06 -15.31
N VAL A 233 11.52 -3.10 -14.95
CA VAL A 233 12.02 -4.47 -14.78
C VAL A 233 11.99 -5.23 -16.10
N VAL A 234 13.00 -6.07 -16.34
CA VAL A 234 13.02 -7.02 -17.46
C VAL A 234 13.03 -8.44 -16.91
N VAL A 235 11.95 -9.17 -17.14
CA VAL A 235 11.89 -10.62 -16.91
C VAL A 235 12.21 -11.33 -18.21
N GLY A 236 13.21 -12.20 -18.19
CA GLY A 236 13.66 -12.98 -19.35
C GLY A 236 12.60 -13.95 -19.87
N GLU A 237 12.94 -14.72 -20.89
CA GLU A 237 12.04 -15.70 -21.52
C GLU A 237 11.93 -16.99 -20.70
N ASN A 238 10.77 -17.66 -20.77
CA ASN A 238 10.51 -18.96 -20.15
C ASN A 238 10.79 -19.02 -18.64
N CYS A 239 10.59 -17.89 -17.94
CA CYS A 239 10.68 -17.84 -16.49
C CYS A 239 9.37 -18.31 -15.83
N GLU A 240 9.47 -18.88 -14.64
CA GLU A 240 8.33 -19.26 -13.80
C GLU A 240 8.42 -18.53 -12.44
N LEU A 241 7.58 -17.54 -12.21
CA LEU A 241 7.55 -16.74 -10.98
C LEU A 241 6.32 -17.10 -10.15
N GLY A 242 6.50 -17.26 -8.84
CA GLY A 242 5.41 -17.57 -7.91
C GLY A 242 5.10 -19.09 -7.87
N VAL A 243 6.13 -19.91 -7.88
CA VAL A 243 6.03 -21.38 -7.84
C VAL A 243 6.65 -21.96 -6.56
N GLY A 244 6.24 -23.17 -6.19
CA GLY A 244 6.80 -23.88 -5.04
C GLY A 244 5.98 -23.76 -3.76
N GLU A 245 6.58 -24.10 -2.63
CA GLU A 245 5.92 -24.12 -1.32
C GLU A 245 5.92 -22.73 -0.67
N ASP A 246 4.91 -22.44 0.16
CA ASP A 246 4.82 -21.20 0.92
C ASP A 246 5.73 -21.28 2.15
N ILE A 247 7.01 -20.92 1.96
CA ILE A 247 8.03 -20.89 3.02
C ILE A 247 8.27 -19.42 3.41
N PRO A 248 8.30 -19.07 4.71
CA PRO A 248 8.60 -17.73 5.17
C PRO A 248 9.96 -17.21 4.66
N ASN A 249 10.02 -15.93 4.33
CA ASN A 249 11.28 -15.31 3.90
C ASN A 249 12.35 -15.38 5.02
N LYS A 250 13.56 -15.77 4.65
CA LYS A 250 14.66 -16.02 5.61
C LYS A 250 15.26 -14.75 6.21
N ILE A 251 15.20 -13.62 5.48
CA ILE A 251 15.80 -12.35 5.92
C ILE A 251 14.76 -11.48 6.62
N ASN A 252 13.60 -11.28 5.99
CA ASN A 252 12.56 -10.42 6.54
C ASN A 252 11.15 -10.98 6.32
N PRO A 253 10.74 -11.99 7.11
CA PRO A 253 9.46 -12.67 6.94
C PRO A 253 8.23 -11.80 7.23
N LYS A 254 8.42 -10.63 7.85
CA LYS A 254 7.32 -9.68 8.10
C LYS A 254 7.04 -8.79 6.88
N VAL A 255 8.03 -8.58 6.03
CA VAL A 255 7.90 -7.75 4.82
C VAL A 255 7.60 -8.63 3.62
N TYR A 256 8.47 -9.60 3.35
CA TYR A 256 8.33 -10.51 2.20
C TYR A 256 7.52 -11.74 2.59
N SER A 257 6.22 -11.63 2.45
CA SER A 257 5.23 -12.58 2.95
C SER A 257 4.03 -12.69 2.01
N TYR A 258 2.98 -13.34 2.44
CA TYR A 258 1.71 -13.44 1.70
C TYR A 258 1.79 -14.29 0.43
N GLY A 259 2.86 -15.07 0.24
CA GLY A 259 3.12 -15.85 -0.98
C GLY A 259 3.53 -14.99 -2.18
N LEU A 260 3.92 -13.74 -1.97
CA LEU A 260 4.26 -12.79 -3.03
C LEU A 260 5.70 -12.97 -3.52
N VAL A 261 5.88 -12.88 -4.83
CA VAL A 261 7.19 -12.60 -5.44
C VAL A 261 7.34 -11.08 -5.54
N THR A 262 8.39 -10.52 -4.97
CA THR A 262 8.64 -9.08 -4.99
C THR A 262 9.91 -8.78 -5.77
N ILE A 263 9.80 -7.97 -6.82
CA ILE A 263 10.94 -7.57 -7.67
C ILE A 263 11.07 -6.05 -7.63
N GLY A 264 12.24 -5.57 -7.23
CA GLY A 264 12.59 -4.15 -7.14
C GLY A 264 12.76 -3.49 -8.52
N GLU A 265 12.78 -2.17 -8.54
CA GLU A 265 12.94 -1.38 -9.76
C GLU A 265 14.28 -1.64 -10.48
N ASN A 266 14.31 -1.43 -11.79
CA ASN A 266 15.49 -1.62 -12.64
C ASN A 266 16.12 -3.02 -12.57
N THR A 267 15.36 -4.02 -12.13
CA THR A 267 15.85 -5.40 -12.00
C THR A 267 15.83 -6.12 -13.35
N VAL A 268 16.87 -6.91 -13.60
CA VAL A 268 16.93 -7.82 -14.75
C VAL A 268 16.95 -9.26 -14.23
N ILE A 269 16.00 -10.08 -14.68
CA ILE A 269 15.92 -11.51 -14.42
C ILE A 269 16.32 -12.26 -15.70
N PRO A 270 17.34 -13.13 -15.68
CA PRO A 270 17.75 -13.91 -16.86
C PRO A 270 16.68 -14.92 -17.26
N SER A 271 16.76 -15.42 -18.49
CA SER A 271 15.80 -16.40 -19.02
C SER A 271 15.90 -17.78 -18.34
N ASN A 272 14.83 -18.56 -18.37
CA ASN A 272 14.75 -19.94 -17.88
C ASN A 272 14.91 -20.07 -16.35
N VAL A 273 14.56 -19.04 -15.57
CA VAL A 273 14.68 -19.04 -14.11
C VAL A 273 13.32 -19.35 -13.46
N LYS A 274 13.36 -20.12 -12.36
CA LYS A 274 12.21 -20.37 -11.49
C LYS A 274 12.38 -19.64 -10.18
N ILE A 275 11.35 -18.87 -9.77
CA ILE A 275 11.36 -18.03 -8.57
C ILE A 275 10.21 -18.46 -7.65
N GLY A 276 10.56 -18.81 -6.42
CA GLY A 276 9.63 -19.27 -5.40
C GLY A 276 8.85 -18.16 -4.71
N LEU A 277 7.96 -18.56 -3.82
CA LEU A 277 7.08 -17.68 -3.04
C LEU A 277 7.85 -16.94 -1.92
N ASN A 278 7.33 -15.78 -1.48
CA ASN A 278 7.92 -14.96 -0.42
C ASN A 278 9.38 -14.57 -0.70
N THR A 279 9.70 -14.30 -1.95
CA THR A 279 11.03 -13.92 -2.41
C THR A 279 11.15 -12.42 -2.63
N ALA A 280 12.37 -11.90 -2.50
CA ALA A 280 12.70 -10.52 -2.85
C ALA A 280 13.93 -10.50 -3.75
N ILE A 281 13.83 -9.78 -4.87
CA ILE A 281 14.92 -9.66 -5.85
C ILE A 281 15.11 -8.18 -6.19
N SER A 282 16.33 -7.72 -6.26
CA SER A 282 16.66 -6.37 -6.71
C SER A 282 18.04 -6.33 -7.39
N GLY A 283 18.13 -5.51 -8.45
CA GLY A 283 19.33 -5.29 -9.24
C GLY A 283 19.47 -6.21 -10.45
N GLU A 284 20.50 -5.96 -11.25
CA GLU A 284 20.80 -6.73 -12.45
C GLU A 284 21.38 -8.10 -12.09
N THR A 285 20.57 -9.16 -12.24
CA THR A 285 20.95 -10.52 -11.89
C THR A 285 21.40 -11.31 -13.12
N GLU A 286 22.23 -12.32 -12.90
CA GLU A 286 22.81 -13.18 -13.94
C GLU A 286 22.45 -14.64 -13.68
N GLU A 287 22.58 -15.52 -14.67
CA GLU A 287 22.30 -16.95 -14.53
C GLU A 287 23.06 -17.61 -13.36
N SER A 288 24.28 -17.15 -13.09
CA SER A 288 25.11 -17.64 -11.97
C SER A 288 24.54 -17.33 -10.57
N ASP A 289 23.59 -16.41 -10.47
CA ASP A 289 22.91 -16.06 -9.22
C ASP A 289 21.79 -17.04 -8.85
N TYR A 290 21.42 -17.91 -9.79
CA TYR A 290 20.34 -18.88 -9.66
C TYR A 290 20.88 -20.32 -9.75
N PRO A 291 21.28 -20.93 -8.63
CA PRO A 291 21.74 -22.31 -8.62
C PRO A 291 20.70 -23.23 -9.24
N ASP A 292 21.10 -24.03 -10.22
CA ASP A 292 20.21 -24.91 -11.01
C ASP A 292 19.03 -24.16 -11.68
N GLY A 293 19.17 -22.86 -11.95
CA GLY A 293 18.13 -22.00 -12.52
C GLY A 293 17.00 -21.67 -11.54
N ILE A 294 17.20 -21.79 -10.23
CA ILE A 294 16.16 -21.66 -9.21
C ILE A 294 16.53 -20.65 -8.13
N LEU A 295 15.61 -19.74 -7.80
CA LEU A 295 15.58 -19.04 -6.52
C LEU A 295 14.47 -19.67 -5.68
N ALA A 296 14.83 -20.40 -4.64
CA ALA A 296 13.85 -21.12 -3.81
C ALA A 296 12.93 -20.17 -3.03
N SER A 297 11.77 -20.67 -2.61
CA SER A 297 10.84 -19.92 -1.74
C SER A 297 11.54 -19.43 -0.47
N GLY A 298 11.20 -18.22 -0.06
CA GLY A 298 11.75 -17.57 1.13
C GLY A 298 13.16 -16.99 0.95
N GLU A 299 13.77 -17.09 -0.22
CA GLU A 299 15.11 -16.51 -0.48
C GLU A 299 15.02 -15.02 -0.84
N THR A 300 16.13 -14.33 -0.67
CA THR A 300 16.32 -12.92 -1.04
C THR A 300 17.61 -12.79 -1.84
N LEU A 301 17.52 -12.17 -3.01
CA LEU A 301 18.64 -11.90 -3.91
C LEU A 301 18.71 -10.39 -4.20
N ILE A 302 19.61 -9.68 -3.52
CA ILE A 302 19.82 -8.25 -3.70
C ILE A 302 21.27 -8.02 -4.11
N LYS A 303 21.48 -7.42 -5.29
CA LYS A 303 22.81 -7.10 -5.80
C LYS A 303 23.41 -5.91 -5.06
N ALA A 304 24.75 -5.89 -4.98
CA ALA A 304 25.49 -4.85 -4.27
C ALA A 304 25.22 -3.45 -4.89
N GLY A 305 24.90 -2.49 -4.03
CA GLY A 305 24.62 -1.10 -4.42
C GLY A 305 23.15 -0.69 -4.22
N GLU A 306 22.26 -1.62 -4.03
CA GLU A 306 20.86 -1.35 -3.71
C GLU A 306 20.59 -1.42 -2.20
N ARG A 307 19.67 -0.60 -1.71
CA ARG A 307 19.30 -0.60 -0.28
C ARG A 307 18.15 -1.60 -0.07
N VAL A 308 18.34 -2.45 0.91
CA VAL A 308 17.30 -3.39 1.41
C VAL A 308 16.22 -2.61 2.17
#